data_14cc42d251d1dcdf2f606c382b1659c9
#
_entry.id   14cc42d251d1dcdf2f606c382b1659c9
#
_cell.length_a   1.000
_cell.length_b   1.000
_cell.length_c   1.000
_cell.angle_alpha   90.00
_cell.angle_beta   90.00
_cell.angle_gamma   90.00
#
_symmetry.space_group_name_H-M   'P 1'
#
loop_
_entity.id
_entity.type
_entity.pdbx_description
1 polymer ?
#
loop_
_entity_poly.entity_id
_entity_poly.type
_entity_poly.pdbx_seq_one_letter_code
_entity_poly.pdbx_strand_id
1 'polypeptide(L)'
;MDTCPECGNHDMRSVKLDSGTVIECGLCGEQFGERRAVTGSSLSDEAEQRRIDPIIWPLARILERLPGMDLGATSAGGAASLPYVDLVVVGQDALRQIENLAKSMRLVAGSLRCRWRIEARFEHTLVFLIAPAVKDTTLRDARIDIEVLAQCIERDMRLTWWRHANVAENG
;
A
#
# COMPACT_ATOMS: atom_id res chain seq x y z
N MET A 1 29.30 -7.77 3.17
CA MET A 1 28.90 -6.42 2.70
C MET A 1 29.04 -5.52 3.89
N ASP A 2 30.10 -4.68 3.90
CA ASP A 2 30.51 -3.97 5.12
C ASP A 2 30.00 -2.52 5.16
N THR A 3 29.32 -2.10 4.10
CA THR A 3 28.73 -0.75 3.96
C THR A 3 27.41 -0.81 3.21
N CYS A 4 26.47 0.01 3.61
CA CYS A 4 25.22 0.21 2.92
C CYS A 4 25.47 0.90 1.56
N PRO A 5 25.05 0.32 0.43
CA PRO A 5 25.26 0.92 -0.88
C PRO A 5 24.43 2.20 -1.09
N GLU A 6 23.35 2.39 -0.34
CA GLU A 6 22.46 3.54 -0.48
C GLU A 6 22.96 4.78 0.30
N CYS A 7 23.47 4.59 1.52
CA CYS A 7 23.86 5.72 2.37
C CYS A 7 25.31 5.67 2.88
N GLY A 8 26.09 4.63 2.52
CA GLY A 8 27.49 4.47 2.93
C GLY A 8 27.71 4.12 4.41
N ASN A 9 26.66 3.88 5.18
CA ASN A 9 26.76 3.56 6.60
C ASN A 9 27.35 2.16 6.83
N HIS A 10 28.15 2.00 7.89
CA HIS A 10 28.78 0.74 8.29
C HIS A 10 27.96 -0.05 9.34
N ASP A 11 26.92 0.56 9.94
CA ASP A 11 26.05 -0.13 10.91
C ASP A 11 25.03 -1.01 10.17
N MET A 12 25.46 -2.24 9.87
CA MET A 12 24.66 -3.25 9.19
C MET A 12 24.23 -4.32 10.18
N ARG A 13 22.91 -4.56 10.31
CA ARG A 13 22.33 -5.49 11.28
C ARG A 13 21.69 -6.68 10.59
N SER A 14 21.94 -7.87 11.10
CA SER A 14 21.26 -9.09 10.64
C SER A 14 19.88 -9.20 11.30
N VAL A 15 18.83 -9.18 10.52
CA VAL A 15 17.44 -9.31 10.97
C VAL A 15 16.88 -10.64 10.48
N LYS A 16 16.39 -11.47 11.42
CA LYS A 16 15.67 -12.70 11.09
C LYS A 16 14.20 -12.36 10.80
N LEU A 17 13.76 -12.72 9.60
CA LEU A 17 12.36 -12.67 9.19
C LEU A 17 11.85 -14.11 9.01
N ASP A 18 10.55 -14.32 8.99
CA ASP A 18 9.95 -15.64 8.71
C ASP A 18 10.33 -16.15 7.31
N SER A 19 10.68 -15.25 6.39
CA SER A 19 11.13 -15.54 5.02
C SER A 19 12.64 -15.76 4.88
N GLY A 20 13.43 -15.63 5.95
CA GLY A 20 14.89 -15.76 5.92
C GLY A 20 15.62 -14.68 6.72
N THR A 21 16.92 -14.60 6.54
CA THR A 21 17.75 -13.59 7.19
C THR A 21 18.08 -12.48 6.19
N VAL A 22 17.80 -11.23 6.52
CA VAL A 22 18.19 -10.04 5.76
C VAL A 22 19.19 -9.20 6.55
N ILE A 23 19.99 -8.43 5.85
CA ILE A 23 20.88 -7.42 6.44
C ILE A 23 20.17 -6.07 6.31
N GLU A 24 19.96 -5.38 7.41
CA GLU A 24 19.32 -4.07 7.46
C GLU A 24 20.34 -2.99 7.82
N CYS A 25 20.29 -1.87 7.12
CA CYS A 25 21.10 -0.71 7.47
C CYS A 25 20.51 0.02 8.69
N GLY A 26 21.27 0.15 9.75
CA GLY A 26 20.84 0.83 10.98
C GLY A 26 20.58 2.33 10.84
N LEU A 27 21.01 2.96 9.74
CA LEU A 27 20.78 4.39 9.49
C LEU A 27 19.58 4.65 8.57
N CYS A 28 19.51 4.02 7.40
CA CYS A 28 18.46 4.29 6.40
C CYS A 28 17.34 3.21 6.39
N GLY A 29 17.50 2.11 7.13
CA GLY A 29 16.53 1.01 7.18
C GLY A 29 16.49 0.15 5.92
N GLU A 30 17.38 0.40 4.92
CA GLU A 30 17.40 -0.40 3.70
C GLU A 30 17.83 -1.84 3.99
N GLN A 31 17.14 -2.80 3.38
CA GLN A 31 17.34 -4.23 3.62
C GLN A 31 18.02 -4.90 2.42
N PHE A 32 19.09 -5.63 2.70
CA PHE A 32 19.90 -6.35 1.73
C PHE A 32 19.96 -7.84 2.08
N GLY A 33 20.04 -8.69 1.08
CA GLY A 33 20.17 -10.12 1.24
C GLY A 33 19.24 -10.88 0.31
N GLU A 34 19.44 -12.19 0.20
CA GLU A 34 18.49 -13.04 -0.47
C GLU A 34 17.18 -12.99 0.31
N ARG A 35 16.31 -12.05 -0.06
CA ARG A 35 14.89 -12.33 0.06
C ARG A 35 14.72 -13.62 -0.72
N ARG A 36 14.57 -14.77 -0.04
CA ARG A 36 13.81 -15.84 -0.65
C ARG A 36 12.55 -15.14 -1.11
N ALA A 37 12.44 -15.00 -2.41
CA ALA A 37 11.23 -14.50 -3.00
C ALA A 37 10.13 -15.30 -2.31
N VAL A 38 9.44 -14.69 -1.36
CA VAL A 38 8.10 -15.11 -1.01
C VAL A 38 7.44 -15.02 -2.35
N THR A 39 7.32 -16.15 -2.94
CA THR A 39 7.13 -16.43 -4.34
C THR A 39 6.30 -15.32 -4.96
N GLY A 40 6.94 -14.43 -5.73
CA GLY A 40 6.23 -13.39 -6.50
C GLY A 40 5.18 -14.01 -7.44
N SER A 41 5.24 -15.34 -7.63
CA SER A 41 4.19 -16.15 -8.19
C SER A 41 2.85 -15.99 -7.45
N SER A 42 2.79 -15.99 -6.11
CA SER A 42 1.51 -15.97 -5.43
C SER A 42 0.75 -14.65 -5.58
N LEU A 43 1.44 -13.50 -5.57
CA LEU A 43 0.78 -12.20 -5.80
C LEU A 43 0.34 -12.04 -7.26
N SER A 44 1.14 -12.53 -8.19
CA SER A 44 0.80 -12.54 -9.61
C SER A 44 -0.38 -13.48 -9.88
N ASP A 45 -0.35 -14.70 -9.29
CA ASP A 45 -1.40 -15.69 -9.43
C ASP A 45 -2.73 -15.20 -8.83
N GLU A 46 -2.69 -14.55 -7.66
CA GLU A 46 -3.86 -13.91 -7.05
C GLU A 46 -4.43 -12.80 -7.93
N ALA A 47 -3.57 -11.92 -8.46
CA ALA A 47 -3.97 -10.85 -9.36
C ALA A 47 -4.64 -11.39 -10.63
N GLU A 48 -4.08 -12.45 -11.22
CA GLU A 48 -4.62 -13.10 -12.40
C GLU A 48 -5.99 -13.74 -12.15
N GLN A 49 -6.15 -14.45 -11.03
CA GLN A 49 -7.44 -15.00 -10.61
C GLN A 49 -8.52 -13.92 -10.45
N ARG A 50 -8.14 -12.74 -9.95
CA ARG A 50 -9.02 -11.58 -9.79
C ARG A 50 -9.19 -10.75 -11.06
N ARG A 51 -8.42 -11.05 -12.13
CA ARG A 51 -8.35 -10.26 -13.37
C ARG A 51 -7.96 -8.80 -13.12
N ILE A 52 -7.06 -8.58 -12.15
CA ILE A 52 -6.51 -7.28 -11.79
C ILE A 52 -5.07 -7.23 -12.30
N ASP A 53 -4.66 -6.08 -12.84
CA ASP A 53 -3.27 -5.89 -13.27
C ASP A 53 -2.30 -6.06 -12.07
N PRO A 54 -1.26 -6.92 -12.20
CA PRO A 54 -0.30 -7.18 -11.12
C PRO A 54 0.37 -5.92 -10.56
N ILE A 55 0.50 -4.85 -11.34
CA ILE A 55 1.10 -3.58 -10.90
C ILE A 55 0.23 -2.89 -9.84
N ILE A 56 -1.10 -2.88 -10.00
CA ILE A 56 -2.01 -2.22 -9.04
C ILE A 56 -2.43 -3.15 -7.91
N TRP A 57 -2.25 -4.47 -8.08
CA TRP A 57 -2.71 -5.48 -7.12
C TRP A 57 -2.19 -5.29 -5.69
N PRO A 58 -0.91 -4.92 -5.42
CA PRO A 58 -0.45 -4.67 -4.06
C PRO A 58 -1.32 -3.66 -3.30
N LEU A 59 -1.71 -2.58 -3.94
CA LEU A 59 -2.59 -1.56 -3.36
C LEU A 59 -4.04 -2.05 -3.26
N ALA A 60 -4.58 -2.60 -4.35
CA ALA A 60 -5.94 -3.11 -4.40
C ALA A 60 -6.22 -4.16 -3.31
N ARG A 61 -5.32 -5.13 -3.13
CA ARG A 61 -5.41 -6.18 -2.11
C ARG A 61 -5.51 -5.66 -0.68
N ILE A 62 -4.80 -4.57 -0.38
CA ILE A 62 -4.84 -3.98 0.96
C ILE A 62 -6.13 -3.20 1.16
N LEU A 63 -6.54 -2.47 0.15
CA LEU A 63 -7.76 -1.69 0.19
C LEU A 63 -9.03 -2.57 0.26
N GLU A 64 -9.04 -3.75 -0.37
CA GLU A 64 -10.11 -4.74 -0.27
C GLU A 64 -10.34 -5.24 1.17
N ARG A 65 -9.35 -5.12 2.04
CA ARG A 65 -9.46 -5.54 3.45
C ARG A 65 -10.10 -4.48 4.35
N LEU A 66 -10.41 -3.31 3.82
CA LEU A 66 -11.06 -2.26 4.62
C LEU A 66 -12.51 -2.65 4.93
N PRO A 67 -12.90 -2.74 6.22
CA PRO A 67 -14.26 -3.11 6.58
C PRO A 67 -15.30 -2.15 6.00
N GLY A 68 -16.39 -2.71 5.48
CA GLY A 68 -17.48 -1.94 4.89
C GLY A 68 -17.18 -1.36 3.50
N MET A 69 -16.12 -1.84 2.86
CA MET A 69 -15.71 -1.44 1.52
C MET A 69 -15.54 -2.68 0.64
N ASP A 70 -15.96 -2.57 -0.60
CA ASP A 70 -15.67 -3.55 -1.65
C ASP A 70 -14.78 -2.91 -2.71
N LEU A 71 -13.95 -3.74 -3.33
CA LEU A 71 -13.11 -3.31 -4.44
C LEU A 71 -13.98 -3.11 -5.69
N GLY A 72 -13.97 -1.91 -6.23
CA GLY A 72 -14.60 -1.58 -7.49
C GLY A 72 -13.64 -1.72 -8.69
N ALA A 73 -13.69 -0.77 -9.62
CA ALA A 73 -12.79 -0.76 -10.77
C ALA A 73 -11.35 -0.44 -10.35
N THR A 74 -10.40 -1.07 -11.03
CA THR A 74 -8.97 -0.83 -10.84
C THR A 74 -8.26 -0.66 -12.16
N SER A 75 -7.19 0.13 -12.18
CA SER A 75 -6.33 0.29 -13.35
C SER A 75 -4.89 0.55 -12.93
N ALA A 76 -3.95 -0.09 -13.59
CA ALA A 76 -2.51 0.21 -13.46
C ALA A 76 -2.08 1.44 -14.27
N GLY A 77 -3.03 2.11 -14.92
CA GLY A 77 -2.77 3.21 -15.83
C GLY A 77 -2.18 2.77 -17.18
N GLY A 78 -2.20 3.68 -18.13
CA GLY A 78 -1.72 3.45 -19.50
C GLY A 78 -1.31 4.75 -20.19
N ALA A 79 -1.24 4.76 -21.51
CA ALA A 79 -0.79 5.92 -22.27
C ALA A 79 -1.61 7.19 -22.01
N ALA A 80 -2.90 7.05 -21.68
CA ALA A 80 -3.83 8.17 -21.50
C ALA A 80 -4.41 8.27 -20.06
N SER A 81 -3.99 7.42 -19.13
CA SER A 81 -4.56 7.36 -17.77
C SER A 81 -3.52 7.06 -16.71
N LEU A 82 -3.69 7.62 -15.52
CA LEU A 82 -2.94 7.28 -14.32
C LEU A 82 -3.57 6.06 -13.61
N PRO A 83 -2.82 5.36 -12.75
CA PRO A 83 -3.36 4.25 -11.99
C PRO A 83 -4.43 4.72 -11.00
N TYR A 84 -5.40 3.85 -10.72
CA TYR A 84 -6.44 4.12 -9.73
C TYR A 84 -7.05 2.86 -9.15
N VAL A 85 -7.68 3.02 -7.98
CA VAL A 85 -8.52 2.02 -7.33
C VAL A 85 -9.82 2.68 -6.90
N ASP A 86 -10.94 2.10 -7.27
CA ASP A 86 -12.26 2.47 -6.76
C ASP A 86 -12.63 1.58 -5.58
N LEU A 87 -13.14 2.19 -4.51
CA LEU A 87 -13.70 1.52 -3.35
C LEU A 87 -15.19 1.84 -3.24
N VAL A 88 -16.02 0.81 -3.29
CA VAL A 88 -17.47 0.92 -3.18
C VAL A 88 -17.88 0.82 -1.71
N VAL A 89 -18.71 1.74 -1.24
CA VAL A 89 -19.24 1.72 0.13
C VAL A 89 -20.35 0.68 0.23
N VAL A 90 -20.16 -0.31 1.11
CA VAL A 90 -21.15 -1.39 1.34
C VAL A 90 -21.57 -1.49 2.81
N GLY A 91 -20.87 -0.86 3.74
CA GLY A 91 -21.13 -0.93 5.17
C GLY A 91 -21.00 0.40 5.91
N GLN A 92 -21.49 0.44 7.15
CA GLN A 92 -21.53 1.64 7.98
C GLN A 92 -20.14 2.13 8.41
N ASP A 93 -19.16 1.23 8.52
CA ASP A 93 -17.80 1.56 8.94
C ASP A 93 -16.94 2.20 7.84
N ALA A 94 -17.42 2.20 6.60
CA ALA A 94 -16.67 2.66 5.44
C ALA A 94 -16.10 4.09 5.60
N LEU A 95 -16.89 5.04 6.09
CA LEU A 95 -16.44 6.42 6.24
C LEU A 95 -15.29 6.56 7.24
N ARG A 96 -15.35 5.80 8.33
CA ARG A 96 -14.26 5.74 9.32
C ARG A 96 -12.99 5.15 8.71
N GLN A 97 -13.14 4.13 7.88
CA GLN A 97 -12.00 3.52 7.19
C GLN A 97 -11.38 4.49 6.17
N ILE A 98 -12.19 5.23 5.43
CA ILE A 98 -11.70 6.28 4.52
C ILE A 98 -10.98 7.40 5.28
N GLU A 99 -11.47 7.81 6.45
CA GLU A 99 -10.79 8.78 7.29
C GLU A 99 -9.40 8.26 7.74
N ASN A 100 -9.33 7.00 8.19
CA ASN A 100 -8.07 6.37 8.58
C ASN A 100 -7.12 6.25 7.38
N LEU A 101 -7.62 5.82 6.22
CA LEU A 101 -6.84 5.75 4.98
C LEU A 101 -6.28 7.14 4.60
N ALA A 102 -7.09 8.19 4.68
CA ALA A 102 -6.65 9.56 4.39
C ALA A 102 -5.55 10.03 5.35
N LYS A 103 -5.64 9.65 6.64
CA LYS A 103 -4.58 9.93 7.63
C LYS A 103 -3.29 9.20 7.28
N SER A 104 -3.35 7.91 6.95
CA SER A 104 -2.19 7.12 6.53
C SER A 104 -1.54 7.70 5.28
N MET A 105 -2.33 8.02 4.25
CA MET A 105 -1.82 8.64 3.02
C MET A 105 -1.15 9.99 3.29
N ARG A 106 -1.68 10.79 4.21
CA ARG A 106 -1.08 12.07 4.60
C ARG A 106 0.26 11.90 5.31
N LEU A 107 0.38 10.89 6.19
CA LEU A 107 1.63 10.61 6.91
C LEU A 107 2.76 10.19 5.96
N VAL A 108 2.46 9.47 4.89
CA VAL A 108 3.46 8.99 3.93
C VAL A 108 3.67 9.92 2.74
N ALA A 109 2.90 11.00 2.64
CA ALA A 109 2.94 11.91 1.49
C ALA A 109 4.35 12.45 1.16
N GLY A 110 5.21 12.63 2.18
CA GLY A 110 6.59 13.05 1.99
C GLY A 110 7.52 11.99 1.40
N SER A 111 7.13 10.71 1.42
CA SER A 111 7.88 9.59 0.85
C SER A 111 7.40 9.20 -0.55
N LEU A 112 6.30 9.78 -1.02
CA LEU A 112 5.74 9.53 -2.33
C LEU A 112 6.28 10.52 -3.34
N ARG A 113 6.43 10.07 -4.59
CA ARG A 113 6.84 10.88 -5.74
C ARG A 113 5.70 11.73 -6.29
N CYS A 114 4.47 11.23 -6.12
CA CYS A 114 3.25 11.87 -6.57
C CYS A 114 2.36 12.21 -5.38
N ARG A 115 1.55 13.24 -5.55
CA ARG A 115 0.49 13.54 -4.61
C ARG A 115 -0.71 12.62 -4.88
N TRP A 116 -0.98 11.69 -3.97
CA TRP A 116 -2.18 10.84 -4.02
C TRP A 116 -3.36 11.53 -3.33
N ARG A 117 -4.57 11.21 -3.81
CA ARG A 117 -5.82 11.78 -3.31
C ARG A 117 -6.90 10.71 -3.19
N ILE A 118 -7.87 10.98 -2.33
CA ILE A 118 -9.14 10.27 -2.24
C ILE A 118 -10.21 11.23 -2.72
N GLU A 119 -11.01 10.80 -3.68
CA GLU A 119 -12.10 11.58 -4.26
C GLU A 119 -13.41 10.82 -4.13
N ALA A 120 -14.40 11.41 -3.47
CA ALA A 120 -15.73 10.82 -3.38
C ALA A 120 -16.49 11.07 -4.68
N ARG A 121 -17.10 10.00 -5.21
CA ARG A 121 -17.98 10.04 -6.37
C ARG A 121 -19.31 9.39 -6.02
N PHE A 122 -20.37 9.88 -6.60
CA PHE A 122 -21.69 9.32 -6.43
C PHE A 122 -22.31 9.08 -7.80
N GLU A 123 -22.39 7.82 -8.18
CA GLU A 123 -23.06 7.40 -9.44
C GLU A 123 -24.40 6.77 -9.08
N HIS A 124 -24.45 5.51 -8.68
CA HIS A 124 -25.59 4.80 -8.09
C HIS A 124 -25.35 4.46 -6.63
N THR A 125 -24.12 4.44 -6.23
CA THR A 125 -23.63 4.25 -4.87
C THR A 125 -22.46 5.19 -4.61
N LEU A 126 -22.08 5.34 -3.35
CA LEU A 126 -20.91 6.12 -2.97
C LEU A 126 -19.65 5.31 -3.27
N VAL A 127 -18.78 5.89 -4.08
CA VAL A 127 -17.49 5.31 -4.48
C VAL A 127 -16.38 6.28 -4.07
N PHE A 128 -15.30 5.76 -3.52
CA PHE A 128 -14.07 6.52 -3.27
C PHE A 128 -12.99 6.12 -4.27
N LEU A 129 -12.60 7.06 -5.10
CA LEU A 129 -11.48 6.91 -6.03
C LEU A 129 -10.17 7.25 -5.32
N ILE A 130 -9.24 6.30 -5.29
CA ILE A 130 -7.86 6.49 -4.83
C ILE A 130 -6.97 6.59 -6.07
N ALA A 131 -6.40 7.76 -6.31
CA ALA A 131 -5.60 8.02 -7.49
C ALA A 131 -4.54 9.12 -7.24
N PRO A 132 -3.44 9.15 -8.01
CA PRO A 132 -2.54 10.29 -7.98
C PRO A 132 -3.21 11.53 -8.59
N ALA A 133 -2.84 12.71 -8.10
CA ALA A 133 -3.24 13.97 -8.72
C ALA A 133 -2.62 14.08 -10.12
N VAL A 134 -3.41 14.54 -11.10
CA VAL A 134 -2.97 14.57 -12.51
C VAL A 134 -1.80 15.55 -12.74
N LYS A 135 -1.79 16.66 -11.99
CA LYS A 135 -0.77 17.70 -12.19
C LYS A 135 0.61 17.21 -11.81
N ASP A 136 1.56 17.34 -12.71
CA ASP A 136 2.99 17.03 -12.52
C ASP A 136 3.28 15.55 -12.17
N THR A 137 2.35 14.63 -12.48
CA THR A 137 2.49 13.19 -12.20
C THR A 137 2.82 12.42 -13.48
N THR A 138 3.91 11.65 -13.44
CA THR A 138 4.23 10.68 -14.50
C THR A 138 3.65 9.31 -14.16
N LEU A 139 3.30 8.52 -15.19
CA LEU A 139 2.82 7.14 -14.99
C LEU A 139 3.87 6.28 -14.25
N ARG A 140 5.16 6.51 -14.54
CA ARG A 140 6.26 5.80 -13.89
C ARG A 140 6.30 6.08 -12.40
N ASP A 141 6.25 7.35 -12.01
CA ASP A 141 6.31 7.74 -10.60
C ASP A 141 5.09 7.24 -9.82
N ALA A 142 3.90 7.34 -10.43
CA ALA A 142 2.69 6.81 -9.84
C ALA A 142 2.75 5.28 -9.61
N ARG A 143 3.34 4.52 -10.53
CA ARG A 143 3.51 3.06 -10.39
C ARG A 143 4.51 2.69 -9.29
N ILE A 144 5.59 3.45 -9.14
CA ILE A 144 6.54 3.24 -8.03
C ILE A 144 5.87 3.50 -6.69
N ASP A 145 5.04 4.53 -6.61
CA ASP A 145 4.34 4.89 -5.38
C ASP A 145 3.30 3.84 -4.94
N ILE A 146 2.74 3.02 -5.84
CA ILE A 146 1.76 1.98 -5.51
C ILE A 146 2.29 1.03 -4.43
N GLU A 147 3.52 0.56 -4.59
CA GLU A 147 4.14 -0.36 -3.63
C GLU A 147 4.40 0.32 -2.28
N VAL A 148 4.96 1.53 -2.31
CA VAL A 148 5.24 2.32 -1.10
C VAL A 148 3.93 2.61 -0.34
N LEU A 149 2.90 3.04 -1.05
CA LEU A 149 1.59 3.34 -0.48
C LEU A 149 0.95 2.10 0.13
N ALA A 150 0.99 0.97 -0.58
CA ALA A 150 0.48 -0.31 -0.10
C ALA A 150 1.14 -0.75 1.22
N GLN A 151 2.47 -0.74 1.27
CA GLN A 151 3.23 -1.12 2.47
C GLN A 151 2.93 -0.20 3.67
N CYS A 152 2.82 1.10 3.42
CA CYS A 152 2.53 2.07 4.48
C CYS A 152 1.11 1.90 5.04
N ILE A 153 0.11 1.74 4.17
CA ILE A 153 -1.27 1.50 4.59
C ILE A 153 -1.36 0.19 5.37
N GLU A 154 -0.75 -0.89 4.89
CA GLU A 154 -0.76 -2.18 5.58
C GLU A 154 -0.15 -2.09 6.98
N ARG A 155 0.99 -1.40 7.12
CA ARG A 155 1.63 -1.17 8.41
C ARG A 155 0.70 -0.42 9.37
N ASP A 156 0.10 0.68 8.90
CA ASP A 156 -0.78 1.50 9.73
C ASP A 156 -2.06 0.76 10.11
N MET A 157 -2.62 -0.04 9.20
CA MET A 157 -3.77 -0.91 9.48
C MET A 157 -3.43 -1.90 10.60
N ARG A 158 -2.29 -2.57 10.54
CA ARG A 158 -1.86 -3.50 11.60
C ARG A 158 -1.75 -2.80 12.96
N LEU A 159 -1.17 -1.61 13.01
CA LEU A 159 -1.00 -0.84 14.25
C LEU A 159 -2.32 -0.36 14.86
N THR A 160 -3.30 0.02 14.04
CA THR A 160 -4.62 0.46 14.50
C THR A 160 -5.51 -0.70 14.91
N TRP A 161 -5.45 -1.83 14.23
CA TRP A 161 -6.26 -3.02 14.55
C TRP A 161 -5.87 -3.66 15.88
N TRP A 162 -4.56 -3.73 16.18
CA TRP A 162 -4.08 -4.21 17.49
C TRP A 162 -4.63 -3.40 18.66
N ARG A 163 -4.80 -2.10 18.51
CA ARG A 163 -5.36 -1.24 19.56
C ARG A 163 -6.82 -1.52 19.84
N HIS A 164 -7.60 -1.88 18.83
CA HIS A 164 -9.04 -2.17 18.99
C HIS A 164 -9.32 -3.57 19.49
N ALA A 165 -8.52 -4.57 19.12
CA ALA A 165 -8.65 -5.93 19.63
C ALA A 165 -8.39 -5.99 21.15
N ASN A 166 -7.39 -5.26 21.65
CA ASN A 166 -7.06 -5.25 23.09
C ASN A 166 -8.05 -4.42 23.97
N VAL A 167 -8.89 -3.58 23.38
CA VAL A 167 -9.93 -2.85 24.11
C VAL A 167 -11.20 -3.70 24.29
N ALA A 168 -11.48 -4.60 23.36
CA ALA A 168 -12.65 -5.47 23.43
C ALA A 168 -12.51 -6.63 24.43
N GLU A 169 -11.28 -7.00 24.81
CA GLU A 169 -11.02 -8.08 25.80
C GLU A 169 -10.98 -7.59 27.27
N ASN A 170 -11.00 -6.26 27.51
CA ASN A 170 -10.91 -5.64 28.84
C ASN A 170 -12.17 -4.83 29.23
N GLY A 171 -13.30 -5.06 28.58
CA GLY A 171 -14.57 -4.42 28.87
C GLY A 171 -15.65 -5.36 29.42
#